data_972a7250756aaadd88d3946652523447
#
_entry.id   972a7250756aaadd88d3946652523447
#
_cell.length_a   1.000
_cell.length_b   1.000
_cell.length_c   1.000
_cell.angle_alpha   90.00
_cell.angle_beta   90.00
_cell.angle_gamma   90.00
#
_symmetry.space_group_name_H-M   'P 1'
#
loop_
_entity.id
_entity.type
_entity.pdbx_description
1 polymer ?
#
loop_
_entity_poly.entity_id
_entity_poly.type
_entity_poly.pdbx_seq_one_letter_code
_entity_poly.pdbx_strand_id
1 'polypeptide(L)'
;MKSRKCKNCGETKPITEYHINKCLNGRTYYRHECKVCYQKIKKAYRYKVAEYINNIKENSCCSKCGYSKETHESFSHRALEFHHPQDNKEFAIGNAVSKGVGVERIKKEIDKCVILCARCHAEIHHN
;
A
#
# COMPACT_ATOMS: atom_id res chain seq x y z
N MET A 1 -10.43 35.66 -9.78
CA MET A 1 -10.07 34.38 -9.14
C MET A 1 -9.99 33.29 -10.21
N LYS A 2 -8.90 32.51 -10.24
CA LYS A 2 -8.76 31.44 -11.22
C LYS A 2 -9.61 30.24 -10.83
N SER A 3 -10.18 29.58 -11.81
CA SER A 3 -10.92 28.35 -11.64
C SER A 3 -10.51 27.36 -12.73
N ARG A 4 -10.88 26.11 -12.55
CA ARG A 4 -10.53 25.01 -13.46
C ARG A 4 -11.64 23.98 -13.45
N LYS A 5 -11.86 23.38 -14.62
CA LYS A 5 -12.77 22.25 -14.73
C LYS A 5 -12.03 20.97 -14.34
N CYS A 6 -12.59 20.23 -13.40
CA CYS A 6 -12.02 18.95 -12.98
C CYS A 6 -12.13 17.93 -14.13
N LYS A 7 -11.02 17.32 -14.49
CA LYS A 7 -10.96 16.32 -15.55
C LYS A 7 -11.79 15.08 -15.21
N ASN A 8 -11.97 14.79 -13.93
CA ASN A 8 -12.65 13.58 -13.47
C ASN A 8 -14.16 13.76 -13.29
N CYS A 9 -14.59 14.75 -12.51
CA CYS A 9 -16.02 14.96 -12.23
C CYS A 9 -16.70 15.98 -13.16
N GLY A 10 -15.92 16.76 -13.92
CA GLY A 10 -16.44 17.74 -14.85
C GLY A 10 -16.92 19.04 -14.24
N GLU A 11 -16.87 19.19 -12.92
CA GLU A 11 -17.28 20.44 -12.27
C GLU A 11 -16.17 21.49 -12.36
N THR A 12 -16.59 22.76 -12.53
CA THR A 12 -15.66 23.87 -12.48
C THR A 12 -15.57 24.38 -11.06
N LYS A 13 -14.36 24.41 -10.51
CA LYS A 13 -14.10 24.78 -9.11
C LYS A 13 -12.97 25.79 -9.03
N PRO A 14 -12.92 26.60 -7.95
CA PRO A 14 -11.78 27.48 -7.72
C PRO A 14 -10.46 26.70 -7.68
N ILE A 15 -9.36 27.32 -8.11
CA ILE A 15 -8.07 26.66 -8.18
C ILE A 15 -7.58 26.15 -6.82
N THR A 16 -8.08 26.75 -5.73
CA THR A 16 -7.79 26.31 -4.36
C THR A 16 -8.33 24.90 -4.05
N GLU A 17 -9.28 24.40 -4.88
CA GLU A 17 -9.84 23.06 -4.76
C GLU A 17 -9.00 22.00 -5.49
N TYR A 18 -7.77 22.34 -5.89
CA TYR A 18 -6.84 21.44 -6.57
C TYR A 18 -5.50 21.43 -5.85
N HIS A 19 -4.91 20.24 -5.73
CA HIS A 19 -3.56 20.11 -5.15
C HIS A 19 -2.50 20.64 -6.12
N ILE A 20 -1.46 21.22 -5.57
CA ILE A 20 -0.30 21.64 -6.34
C ILE A 20 0.45 20.39 -6.80
N ASN A 21 0.72 20.29 -8.10
CA ASN A 21 1.44 19.17 -8.68
C ASN A 21 2.96 19.42 -8.65
N LYS A 22 3.38 20.61 -9.12
CA LYS A 22 4.80 20.97 -9.16
C LYS A 22 4.94 22.48 -9.31
N CYS A 23 6.15 22.98 -9.00
CA CYS A 23 6.55 24.35 -9.26
C CYS A 23 7.79 24.32 -10.15
N LEU A 24 7.74 25.00 -11.30
CA LEU A 24 8.85 25.09 -12.24
C LEU A 24 9.02 26.55 -12.68
N ASN A 25 10.25 27.07 -12.58
CA ASN A 25 10.58 28.43 -13.04
C ASN A 25 9.63 29.50 -12.47
N GLY A 26 9.30 29.39 -11.21
CA GLY A 26 8.40 30.32 -10.52
C GLY A 26 6.91 30.14 -10.87
N ARG A 27 6.57 29.15 -11.67
CA ARG A 27 5.19 28.87 -12.05
C ARG A 27 4.68 27.64 -11.28
N THR A 28 3.47 27.78 -10.72
CA THR A 28 2.79 26.70 -9.99
C THR A 28 1.84 25.95 -10.94
N TYR A 29 1.96 24.63 -10.97
CA TYR A 29 1.09 23.76 -11.74
C TYR A 29 0.21 22.96 -10.77
N TYR A 30 -1.08 22.92 -11.07
CA TYR A 30 -2.07 22.21 -10.26
C TYR A 30 -2.48 20.90 -10.92
N ARG A 31 -2.97 19.96 -10.12
CA ARG A 31 -3.48 18.70 -10.66
C ARG A 31 -4.75 18.97 -11.48
N HIS A 32 -5.05 18.06 -12.41
CA HIS A 32 -6.23 18.16 -13.26
C HIS A 32 -7.49 17.64 -12.59
N GLU A 33 -7.36 16.85 -11.53
CA GLU A 33 -8.46 16.36 -10.72
C GLU A 33 -8.59 17.24 -9.47
N CYS A 34 -9.84 17.58 -9.10
CA CYS A 34 -10.07 18.34 -7.87
C CYS A 34 -9.69 17.49 -6.65
N LYS A 35 -9.54 18.13 -5.50
CA LYS A 35 -9.13 17.45 -4.25
C LYS A 35 -10.03 16.28 -3.89
N VAL A 36 -11.35 16.43 -4.08
CA VAL A 36 -12.31 15.35 -3.79
C VAL A 36 -12.06 14.14 -4.69
N CYS A 37 -11.94 14.36 -5.98
CA CYS A 37 -11.69 13.27 -6.95
C CYS A 37 -10.32 12.64 -6.73
N TYR A 38 -9.30 13.46 -6.46
CA TYR A 38 -7.95 12.97 -6.19
C TYR A 38 -7.92 12.04 -4.97
N GLN A 39 -8.63 12.41 -3.90
CA GLN A 39 -8.71 11.54 -2.70
C GLN A 39 -9.40 10.21 -3.01
N LYS A 40 -10.45 10.22 -3.81
CA LYS A 40 -11.15 9.00 -4.23
C LYS A 40 -10.23 8.09 -5.06
N ILE A 41 -9.47 8.67 -5.98
CA ILE A 41 -8.52 7.93 -6.83
C ILE A 41 -7.43 7.29 -5.95
N LYS A 42 -6.86 8.05 -5.01
CA LYS A 42 -5.84 7.54 -4.09
C LYS A 42 -6.38 6.41 -3.21
N LYS A 43 -7.59 6.57 -2.69
CA LYS A 43 -8.23 5.56 -1.84
C LYS A 43 -8.46 4.26 -2.61
N ALA A 44 -8.95 4.36 -3.85
CA ALA A 44 -9.17 3.20 -4.70
C ALA A 44 -7.86 2.48 -5.00
N TYR A 45 -6.79 3.22 -5.27
CA TYR A 45 -5.47 2.64 -5.52
C TYR A 45 -4.92 1.93 -4.28
N ARG A 46 -5.03 2.57 -3.11
CA ARG A 46 -4.60 1.95 -1.84
C ARG A 46 -5.36 0.65 -1.56
N TYR A 47 -6.65 0.64 -1.86
CA TYR A 47 -7.46 -0.56 -1.70
C TYR A 47 -6.95 -1.70 -2.59
N LYS A 48 -6.63 -1.41 -3.85
CA LYS A 48 -6.08 -2.41 -4.77
C LYS A 48 -4.74 -2.96 -4.29
N VAL A 49 -3.87 -2.09 -3.77
CA VAL A 49 -2.57 -2.49 -3.24
C VAL A 49 -2.75 -3.38 -2.01
N ALA A 50 -3.64 -2.99 -1.09
CA ALA A 50 -3.94 -3.79 0.10
C ALA A 50 -4.49 -5.16 -0.29
N GLU A 51 -5.40 -5.20 -1.26
CA GLU A 51 -5.98 -6.46 -1.77
C GLU A 51 -4.90 -7.37 -2.36
N TYR A 52 -3.97 -6.80 -3.10
CA TYR A 52 -2.84 -7.54 -3.67
C TYR A 52 -2.01 -8.22 -2.57
N ILE A 53 -1.67 -7.47 -1.52
CA ILE A 53 -0.91 -7.99 -0.38
C ILE A 53 -1.71 -9.07 0.35
N ASN A 54 -2.99 -8.82 0.60
CA ASN A 54 -3.87 -9.76 1.31
C ASN A 54 -4.04 -11.06 0.54
N ASN A 55 -4.14 -11.00 -0.78
CA ASN A 55 -4.24 -12.20 -1.62
C ASN A 55 -2.99 -13.07 -1.52
N ILE A 56 -1.82 -12.46 -1.45
CA ILE A 56 -0.57 -13.20 -1.26
C ILE A 56 -0.62 -13.96 0.06
N LYS A 57 -1.04 -13.30 1.14
CA LYS A 57 -1.16 -13.91 2.47
C LYS A 57 -2.22 -15.01 2.50
N GLU A 58 -3.37 -14.78 1.87
CA GLU A 58 -4.46 -15.78 1.78
C GLU A 58 -4.00 -17.09 1.14
N ASN A 59 -3.11 -17.00 0.18
CA ASN A 59 -2.61 -18.15 -0.58
C ASN A 59 -1.25 -18.64 -0.11
N SER A 60 -0.81 -18.21 1.07
CA SER A 60 0.48 -18.56 1.62
C SER A 60 0.31 -19.28 2.96
N CYS A 61 1.42 -19.72 3.51
CA CYS A 61 1.47 -20.33 4.83
C CYS A 61 2.70 -19.83 5.59
N CYS A 62 2.67 -19.99 6.91
CA CYS A 62 3.85 -19.70 7.73
C CYS A 62 4.98 -20.64 7.31
N SER A 63 6.14 -20.09 6.97
CA SER A 63 7.29 -20.90 6.53
C SER A 63 7.84 -21.79 7.63
N LYS A 64 7.54 -21.50 8.89
CA LYS A 64 8.07 -22.25 10.03
C LYS A 64 7.09 -23.29 10.56
N CYS A 65 5.83 -22.93 10.82
CA CYS A 65 4.84 -23.83 11.43
C CYS A 65 3.76 -24.29 10.48
N GLY A 66 3.66 -23.71 9.28
CA GLY A 66 2.68 -24.13 8.26
C GLY A 66 1.28 -23.56 8.44
N TYR A 67 1.07 -22.63 9.37
CA TYR A 67 -0.23 -22.00 9.56
C TYR A 67 -0.78 -21.47 8.24
N SER A 68 -1.96 -21.95 7.85
CA SER A 68 -2.61 -21.57 6.59
C SER A 68 -4.10 -21.84 6.67
N LYS A 69 -4.85 -21.47 5.64
CA LYS A 69 -6.28 -21.75 5.58
C LYS A 69 -6.59 -23.25 5.43
N GLU A 70 -5.63 -24.05 4.95
CA GLU A 70 -5.76 -25.49 4.85
C GLU A 70 -5.55 -26.18 6.19
N THR A 71 -4.80 -25.59 7.10
CA THR A 71 -4.45 -26.18 8.40
C THR A 71 -5.33 -25.68 9.53
N HIS A 72 -5.96 -24.50 9.39
CA HIS A 72 -6.74 -23.88 10.46
C HIS A 72 -8.08 -23.37 9.93
N GLU A 73 -9.16 -23.87 10.51
CA GLU A 73 -10.52 -23.50 10.15
C GLU A 73 -10.79 -22.00 10.34
N SER A 74 -10.23 -21.42 11.41
CA SER A 74 -10.38 -20.00 11.73
C SER A 74 -9.23 -19.16 11.18
N PHE A 75 -8.66 -19.55 10.06
CA PHE A 75 -7.52 -18.85 9.46
C PHE A 75 -7.83 -17.38 9.17
N SER A 76 -6.88 -16.49 9.48
CA SER A 76 -6.93 -15.08 9.08
C SER A 76 -5.58 -14.71 8.47
N HIS A 77 -5.62 -14.10 7.30
CA HIS A 77 -4.39 -13.60 6.65
C HIS A 77 -3.68 -12.56 7.53
N ARG A 78 -4.41 -11.91 8.43
CA ARG A 78 -3.84 -10.92 9.37
C ARG A 78 -2.84 -11.53 10.34
N ALA A 79 -2.92 -12.84 10.55
CA ALA A 79 -1.97 -13.54 11.40
C ALA A 79 -0.64 -13.84 10.70
N LEU A 80 -0.57 -13.62 9.38
CA LEU A 80 0.65 -13.79 8.60
C LEU A 80 1.36 -12.45 8.42
N GLU A 81 2.70 -12.47 8.55
CA GLU A 81 3.53 -11.27 8.45
C GLU A 81 4.72 -11.54 7.54
N PHE A 82 5.23 -10.46 6.92
CA PHE A 82 6.43 -10.56 6.09
C PHE A 82 7.67 -10.30 6.95
N HIS A 83 8.62 -11.24 6.87
CA HIS A 83 9.87 -11.16 7.62
C HIS A 83 11.04 -11.07 6.64
N HIS A 84 11.93 -10.11 6.85
CA HIS A 84 13.16 -9.97 6.08
C HIS A 84 14.24 -10.79 6.76
N PRO A 85 14.63 -11.97 6.21
CA PRO A 85 15.65 -12.80 6.83
C PRO A 85 17.07 -12.23 6.72
N GLN A 86 17.29 -11.31 5.78
CA GLN A 86 18.57 -10.66 5.55
C GLN A 86 18.46 -9.16 5.81
N ASP A 87 19.59 -8.50 6.00
CA ASP A 87 19.63 -7.07 6.28
C ASP A 87 19.57 -6.25 4.99
N ASN A 88 18.49 -6.40 4.21
CA ASN A 88 18.29 -5.73 2.94
C ASN A 88 16.94 -5.03 2.83
N LYS A 89 16.32 -4.76 3.98
CA LYS A 89 15.01 -4.12 4.05
C LYS A 89 15.07 -2.65 3.64
N GLU A 90 14.24 -2.26 2.66
CA GLU A 90 14.06 -0.85 2.29
C GLU A 90 12.91 -0.23 3.07
N PHE A 91 11.83 -0.99 3.24
CA PHE A 91 10.65 -0.51 3.99
C PHE A 91 9.86 -1.70 4.52
N ALA A 92 9.00 -1.44 5.51
CA ALA A 92 8.10 -2.46 6.05
C ALA A 92 6.90 -2.63 5.13
N ILE A 93 6.58 -3.87 4.74
CA ILE A 93 5.42 -4.14 3.88
C ILE A 93 4.13 -3.65 4.55
N GLY A 94 4.03 -3.80 5.88
CA GLY A 94 2.86 -3.35 6.63
C GLY A 94 2.57 -1.86 6.52
N ASN A 95 3.58 -1.04 6.24
CA ASN A 95 3.45 0.41 6.13
C ASN A 95 3.33 0.87 4.66
N ALA A 96 3.53 -0.03 3.71
CA ALA A 96 3.61 0.34 2.29
C ALA A 96 2.32 0.95 1.75
N VAL A 97 1.17 0.41 2.15
CA VAL A 97 -0.14 0.88 1.69
C VAL A 97 -0.36 2.32 2.14
N SER A 98 -0.18 2.61 3.42
CA SER A 98 -0.40 3.94 3.98
C SER A 98 0.58 4.97 3.43
N LYS A 99 1.78 4.54 3.06
CA LYS A 99 2.81 5.41 2.48
C LYS A 99 2.67 5.58 0.96
N GLY A 100 1.70 4.91 0.34
CA GLY A 100 1.44 5.02 -1.09
C GLY A 100 2.51 4.37 -1.97
N VAL A 101 3.18 3.33 -1.49
CA VAL A 101 4.18 2.61 -2.26
C VAL A 101 3.51 1.81 -3.38
N GLY A 102 4.05 1.86 -4.59
CA GLY A 102 3.50 1.16 -5.75
C GLY A 102 3.71 -0.35 -5.72
N VAL A 103 2.85 -1.07 -6.44
CA VAL A 103 2.85 -2.54 -6.47
C VAL A 103 4.20 -3.11 -6.92
N GLU A 104 4.85 -2.50 -7.91
CA GLU A 104 6.13 -3.01 -8.41
C GLU A 104 7.23 -2.97 -7.35
N ARG A 105 7.28 -1.90 -6.56
CA ARG A 105 8.23 -1.79 -5.46
C ARG A 105 7.89 -2.77 -4.34
N ILE A 106 6.59 -2.96 -4.08
CA ILE A 106 6.13 -3.92 -3.08
C ILE A 106 6.50 -5.34 -3.48
N LYS A 107 6.33 -5.71 -4.75
CA LYS A 107 6.75 -7.02 -5.27
C LYS A 107 8.22 -7.28 -5.02
N LYS A 108 9.08 -6.32 -5.32
CA LYS A 108 10.52 -6.44 -5.11
C LYS A 108 10.85 -6.62 -3.64
N GLU A 109 10.14 -5.91 -2.78
CA GLU A 109 10.36 -6.02 -1.34
C GLU A 109 9.87 -7.36 -0.79
N ILE A 110 8.72 -7.85 -1.28
CA ILE A 110 8.18 -9.16 -0.89
C ILE A 110 9.13 -10.29 -1.28
N ASP A 111 9.82 -10.17 -2.42
CA ASP A 111 10.79 -11.18 -2.86
C ASP A 111 11.96 -11.34 -1.89
N LYS A 112 12.20 -10.34 -1.04
CA LYS A 112 13.24 -10.41 0.01
C LYS A 112 12.73 -11.05 1.29
N CYS A 113 11.43 -11.35 1.38
CA CYS A 113 10.78 -11.76 2.62
C CYS A 113 10.40 -13.24 2.62
N VAL A 114 10.26 -13.78 3.80
CA VAL A 114 9.54 -15.03 4.04
C VAL A 114 8.28 -14.68 4.83
N ILE A 115 7.26 -15.51 4.73
CA ILE A 115 6.01 -15.31 5.46
C ILE A 115 6.05 -16.14 6.74
N LEU A 116 5.76 -15.49 7.85
CA LEU A 116 5.69 -16.12 9.17
C LEU A 116 4.40 -15.71 9.86
N CYS A 117 3.82 -16.59 10.66
CA CYS A 117 2.71 -16.18 11.51
C CYS A 117 3.24 -15.27 12.62
N ALA A 118 2.35 -14.50 13.24
CA ALA A 118 2.73 -13.56 14.29
C ALA A 118 3.52 -14.22 15.42
N ARG A 119 3.14 -15.45 15.82
CA ARG A 119 3.84 -16.18 16.86
C ARG A 119 5.27 -16.54 16.45
N CYS A 120 5.43 -17.17 15.28
CA CYS A 120 6.76 -17.55 14.80
C CYS A 120 7.66 -16.34 14.57
N HIS A 121 7.07 -15.24 14.05
CA HIS A 121 7.79 -13.99 13.84
C HIS A 121 8.29 -13.39 15.16
N ALA A 122 7.41 -13.37 16.18
CA ALA A 122 7.77 -12.89 17.51
C ALA A 122 8.89 -13.76 18.14
N GLU A 123 8.81 -15.07 17.98
CA GLU A 123 9.83 -15.99 18.51
C GLU A 123 11.21 -15.73 17.90
N ILE A 124 11.28 -15.38 16.62
CA ILE A 124 12.54 -15.05 15.95
C ILE A 124 13.14 -13.75 16.51
N HIS A 125 12.31 -12.74 16.75
CA HIS A 125 12.79 -11.42 17.18
C HIS A 125 13.07 -11.30 18.68
N HIS A 126 12.46 -12.15 19.51
CA HIS A 126 12.50 -11.99 20.96
C HIS A 126 13.13 -13.17 21.71
N ASN A 127 13.81 -14.04 20.98
CA ASN A 127 14.56 -15.14 21.61
C ASN A 127 16.03 -14.82 21.73
#